data_636fb96d643c71fea2b02a61a4a07a8c
#
_entry.id   636fb96d643c71fea2b02a61a4a07a8c
#
_cell.length_a   1.000
_cell.length_b   1.000
_cell.length_c   1.000
_cell.angle_alpha   90.00
_cell.angle_beta   90.00
_cell.angle_gamma   90.00
#
_symmetry.space_group_name_H-M   'P 1'
#
loop_
_entity.id
_entity.type
_entity.pdbx_description
1 polymer ?
#
loop_
_entity_poly.entity_id
_entity_poly.type
_entity_poly.pdbx_seq_one_letter_code
_entity_poly.pdbx_strand_id
1 'polypeptide(L)' 'MAESEKGVGTDAITAIIAAILALANALDKKGALSFEEYRDALLSMYREMPHEDASGDAGQIFDGMLSQLARAIRNRERQA' A
#
# COMPACT_ATOMS: atom_id res chain seq x y z
N MET A 1 -6.42 21.39 -17.61
CA MET A 1 -5.25 20.84 -18.27
C MET A 1 -5.42 19.36 -18.47
N ALA A 2 -5.26 18.94 -19.70
CA ALA A 2 -5.43 17.54 -20.04
C ALA A 2 -4.39 16.66 -19.32
N GLU A 3 -3.20 17.19 -19.19
CA GLU A 3 -2.14 16.43 -18.52
C GLU A 3 -2.48 16.18 -17.07
N SER A 4 -3.05 17.17 -16.40
CA SER A 4 -3.44 17.01 -15.01
C SER A 4 -4.44 15.90 -14.84
N GLU A 5 -5.43 15.86 -15.72
CA GLU A 5 -6.47 14.85 -15.62
C GLU A 5 -5.91 13.47 -15.87
N LYS A 6 -5.03 13.33 -16.86
CA LYS A 6 -4.44 12.05 -17.15
C LYS A 6 -3.50 11.60 -16.04
N GLY A 7 -2.77 12.56 -15.46
CA GLY A 7 -1.83 12.24 -14.40
C GLY A 7 -2.48 11.84 -13.10
N VAL A 8 -3.72 12.31 -12.87
CA VAL A 8 -4.39 12.07 -11.60
C VAL A 8 -4.46 10.57 -11.29
N GLY A 9 -4.78 9.75 -12.29
CA GLY A 9 -4.90 8.32 -12.05
C GLY A 9 -3.61 7.70 -11.53
N THR A 10 -2.54 7.78 -12.34
CA THR A 10 -1.29 7.11 -12.00
C THR A 10 -0.51 7.84 -10.93
N ASP A 11 -0.36 9.15 -11.08
CA ASP A 11 0.46 9.92 -10.14
C ASP A 11 -0.18 9.97 -8.77
N ALA A 12 -1.50 10.11 -8.72
CA ALA A 12 -2.20 10.14 -7.44
C ALA A 12 -2.09 8.80 -6.72
N ILE A 13 -2.24 7.70 -7.45
CA ILE A 13 -2.13 6.39 -6.87
C ILE A 13 -0.72 6.18 -6.31
N THR A 14 0.29 6.55 -7.08
CA THR A 14 1.68 6.42 -6.65
C THR A 14 1.93 7.24 -5.39
N ALA A 15 1.42 8.47 -5.36
CA ALA A 15 1.62 9.34 -4.21
C ALA A 15 0.92 8.79 -2.96
N ILE A 16 -0.28 8.26 -3.12
CA ILE A 16 -1.03 7.69 -2.00
C ILE A 16 -0.27 6.49 -1.45
N ILE A 17 0.18 5.61 -2.31
CA ILE A 17 0.93 4.43 -1.89
C ILE A 17 2.21 4.84 -1.17
N ALA A 18 2.93 5.81 -1.72
CA ALA A 18 4.17 6.28 -1.11
C ALA A 18 3.92 6.88 0.28
N ALA A 19 2.85 7.66 0.42
CA ALA A 19 2.53 8.28 1.71
C ALA A 19 2.19 7.23 2.76
N ILE A 20 1.41 6.23 2.37
CA ILE A 20 1.04 5.18 3.30
C ILE A 20 2.24 4.34 3.68
N LEU A 21 3.12 4.06 2.72
CA LEU A 21 4.34 3.29 3.02
C LEU A 21 5.28 4.06 3.91
N ALA A 22 5.37 5.38 3.74
CA ALA A 22 6.19 6.20 4.62
C ALA A 22 5.69 6.12 6.05
N LEU A 23 4.38 6.18 6.23
CA LEU A 23 3.78 6.06 7.54
C LEU A 23 4.03 4.68 8.14
N ALA A 24 3.83 3.64 7.34
CA ALA A 24 4.06 2.26 7.78
C ALA A 24 5.50 2.07 8.21
N ASN A 25 6.44 2.63 7.45
CA ASN A 25 7.85 2.53 7.76
C ASN A 25 8.17 3.22 9.08
N ALA A 26 7.62 4.40 9.30
CA ALA A 26 7.86 5.14 10.54
C ALA A 26 7.31 4.38 11.74
N LEU A 27 6.12 3.81 11.60
CA LEU A 27 5.51 3.03 12.68
C LEU A 27 6.32 1.78 12.99
N ASP A 28 6.84 1.12 11.96
CA ASP A 28 7.65 -0.07 12.14
C ASP A 28 8.94 0.26 12.87
N LYS A 29 9.58 1.36 12.51
CA LYS A 29 10.82 1.77 13.16
C LYS A 29 10.62 2.09 14.63
N LYS A 30 9.46 2.64 14.97
CA LYS A 30 9.16 2.99 16.37
C LYS A 30 8.65 1.79 17.15
N GLY A 31 8.40 0.69 16.49
CA GLY A 31 7.85 -0.48 17.15
C GLY A 31 6.38 -0.39 17.47
N ALA A 32 5.70 0.64 16.95
CA ALA A 32 4.27 0.81 17.21
C ALA A 32 3.42 -0.15 16.39
N LEU A 33 3.87 -0.44 15.16
CA LEU A 33 3.13 -1.33 14.26
C LEU A 33 4.12 -1.89 13.26
N SER A 34 4.26 -3.20 13.22
CA SER A 34 5.18 -3.81 12.28
C SER A 34 4.61 -3.84 10.87
N PHE A 35 5.46 -4.00 9.87
CA PHE A 35 5.02 -4.16 8.49
C PHE A 35 4.07 -5.34 8.37
N GLU A 36 4.37 -6.42 9.07
CA GLU A 36 3.54 -7.63 9.01
C GLU A 36 2.15 -7.38 9.56
N GLU A 37 2.06 -6.68 10.68
CA GLU A 37 0.78 -6.34 11.26
C GLU A 37 -0.04 -5.44 10.34
N TYR A 38 0.63 -4.48 9.71
CA TYR A 38 -0.04 -3.59 8.78
C TYR A 38 -0.52 -4.35 7.55
N ARG A 39 0.32 -5.25 7.03
CA ARG A 39 -0.07 -6.08 5.90
C ARG A 39 -1.31 -6.92 6.23
N ASP A 40 -1.33 -7.51 7.42
CA ASP A 40 -2.47 -8.33 7.81
C ASP A 40 -3.75 -7.52 7.93
N ALA A 41 -3.64 -6.29 8.44
CA ALA A 41 -4.79 -5.41 8.52
C ALA A 41 -5.31 -5.04 7.13
N LEU A 42 -4.40 -4.76 6.20
CA LEU A 42 -4.78 -4.45 4.82
C LEU A 42 -5.45 -5.64 4.16
N LEU A 43 -4.92 -6.83 4.38
CA LEU A 43 -5.50 -8.04 3.81
C LEU A 43 -6.91 -8.26 4.31
N SER A 44 -7.15 -8.01 5.61
CA SER A 44 -8.48 -8.13 6.17
C SER A 44 -9.45 -7.19 5.48
N MET A 45 -9.03 -5.95 5.29
CA MET A 45 -9.89 -4.97 4.63
C MET A 45 -10.16 -5.34 3.18
N TYR A 46 -9.14 -5.86 2.51
CA TYR A 46 -9.27 -6.26 1.11
C TYR A 46 -10.27 -7.40 0.97
N ARG A 47 -10.24 -8.36 1.88
CA ARG A 47 -11.15 -9.50 1.84
C ARG A 47 -12.60 -9.08 2.06
N GLU A 48 -12.82 -8.02 2.83
CA GLU A 48 -14.17 -7.53 3.09
C GLU A 48 -14.68 -6.59 2.03
N MET A 49 -13.81 -6.21 1.09
CA MET A 49 -14.18 -5.29 0.02
C MET A 49 -15.14 -5.96 -0.95
N PRO A 50 -16.19 -5.26 -1.40
CA PRO A 50 -17.06 -5.83 -2.42
C PRO A 50 -16.27 -6.22 -3.66
N HIS A 51 -16.71 -7.28 -4.32
CA HIS A 51 -15.99 -7.80 -5.49
C HIS A 51 -15.79 -6.74 -6.58
N GLU A 52 -16.82 -5.92 -6.79
CA GLU A 52 -16.73 -4.87 -7.80
C GLU A 52 -15.59 -3.91 -7.52
N ASP A 53 -15.44 -3.55 -6.26
CA ASP A 53 -14.38 -2.63 -5.87
C ASP A 53 -13.01 -3.30 -5.95
N ALA A 54 -12.95 -4.55 -5.56
CA ALA A 54 -11.68 -5.28 -5.57
C ALA A 54 -11.14 -5.48 -6.99
N SER A 55 -12.02 -5.56 -7.98
CA SER A 55 -11.60 -5.74 -9.36
C SER A 55 -11.35 -4.41 -10.08
N GLY A 56 -11.60 -3.28 -9.41
CA GLY A 56 -11.40 -1.96 -9.99
C GLY A 56 -10.16 -1.26 -9.45
N ASP A 57 -10.21 0.06 -9.46
CA ASP A 57 -9.09 0.88 -9.06
C ASP A 57 -8.68 0.66 -7.61
N ALA A 58 -9.67 0.48 -6.72
CA ALA A 58 -9.37 0.25 -5.32
C ALA A 58 -8.57 -1.02 -5.14
N GLY A 59 -8.95 -2.07 -5.87
CA GLY A 59 -8.20 -3.33 -5.80
C GLY A 59 -6.77 -3.17 -6.28
N GLN A 60 -6.57 -2.38 -7.34
CA GLN A 60 -5.22 -2.14 -7.85
C GLN A 60 -4.37 -1.39 -6.84
N ILE A 61 -4.95 -0.43 -6.13
CA ILE A 61 -4.23 0.30 -5.11
C ILE A 61 -3.82 -0.62 -3.98
N PHE A 62 -4.73 -1.49 -3.52
CA PHE A 62 -4.40 -2.44 -2.48
C PHE A 62 -3.32 -3.42 -2.92
N ASP A 63 -3.42 -3.92 -4.16
CA ASP A 63 -2.40 -4.82 -4.69
C ASP A 63 -1.03 -4.15 -4.72
N GLY A 64 -0.99 -2.89 -5.12
CA GLY A 64 0.26 -2.14 -5.16
C GLY A 64 0.85 -1.97 -3.78
N MET A 65 0.01 -1.64 -2.80
CA MET A 65 0.47 -1.49 -1.43
C MET A 65 0.98 -2.80 -0.85
N LEU A 66 0.26 -3.89 -1.09
CA LEU A 66 0.67 -5.18 -0.58
C LEU A 66 1.99 -5.63 -1.20
N SER A 67 2.18 -5.37 -2.48
CA SER A 67 3.43 -5.70 -3.16
C SER A 67 4.60 -4.93 -2.57
N GLN A 68 4.41 -3.64 -2.31
CA GLN A 68 5.46 -2.81 -1.74
C GLN A 68 5.77 -3.22 -0.31
N LEU A 69 4.75 -3.58 0.47
CA LEU A 69 4.96 -4.06 1.82
C LEU A 69 5.74 -5.36 1.82
N ALA A 70 5.41 -6.27 0.91
CA ALA A 70 6.15 -7.52 0.79
C ALA A 70 7.61 -7.26 0.49
N ARG A 71 7.89 -6.30 -0.38
CA ARG A 71 9.27 -5.93 -0.70
C ARG A 71 9.97 -5.34 0.52
N ALA A 72 9.29 -4.48 1.26
CA ALA A 72 9.88 -3.86 2.45
C ALA A 72 10.21 -4.90 3.51
N ILE A 73 9.33 -5.87 3.69
CA ILE A 73 9.56 -6.94 4.65
C ILE A 73 10.77 -7.77 4.24
N ARG A 74 10.87 -8.13 2.97
CA ARG A 74 12.01 -8.88 2.47
C ARG A 74 13.31 -8.11 2.63
N ASN A 75 13.28 -6.82 2.34
CA ASN A 75 14.48 -5.99 2.47
C ASN A 75 14.93 -5.91 3.91
N ARG A 76 13.99 -5.79 4.84
CA ARG A 76 14.33 -5.75 6.27
C ARG A 76 14.95 -7.07 6.71
N GLU A 77 14.38 -8.18 6.29
CA GLU A 77 14.92 -9.48 6.63
C GLU A 77 16.33 -9.68 6.08
N ARG A 78 16.55 -9.13 4.88
CA ARG A 78 17.85 -9.23 4.25
C ARG A 78 18.90 -8.45 5.02
N GLN A 79 18.50 -7.32 5.60
CA GLN A 79 19.42 -6.48 6.34
C GLN A 79 19.67 -6.99 7.77
N ALA A 80 18.77 -7.80 8.25
CA ALA A 80 18.94 -8.37 9.57
C ALA A 80 19.92 -9.53 9.50
#